data_b81466024d144d5fe1c33f54c932c883
#
_entry.id   b81466024d144d5fe1c33f54c932c883
#
_cell.length_a   1.000
_cell.length_b   1.000
_cell.length_c   1.000
_cell.angle_alpha   90.00
_cell.angle_beta   90.00
_cell.angle_gamma   90.00
#
_symmetry.space_group_name_H-M   'P 1'
#
loop_
_entity.id
_entity.type
_entity.pdbx_description
1 polymer ?
#
loop_
_entity_poly.entity_id
_entity_poly.type
_entity_poly.pdbx_seq_one_letter_code
_entity_poly.pdbx_strand_id
1 'polypeptide(L)'
;MENPNNQTTYLVVDGENIDATLGLSVLDRRPNPEERPRWDRVLESAHGRWGQKAKGLFFLNGSSGFLPMGFVQALTAMDYSVIPLSGPAEMKVVDVGLQRTMDAIADLGKGDVILASHDADFRPQIETLLDQGRRVAVMCFKEFLSSQLHELEERGLEIIDLEYDVHAFQVRLPRLHIIDIDDFDPMSFL
;
A
#
# COMPACT_ATOMS: atom_id res chain seq x y z
N MET A 1 17.46 6.62 -27.94
CA MET A 1 17.64 7.24 -26.61
C MET A 1 16.32 7.12 -25.87
N GLU A 2 16.23 6.25 -24.89
CA GLU A 2 15.05 6.23 -24.03
C GLU A 2 15.03 7.56 -23.24
N ASN A 3 13.87 8.20 -23.26
CA ASN A 3 13.65 9.45 -22.55
C ASN A 3 13.91 9.19 -21.05
N PRO A 4 14.83 9.92 -20.37
CA PRO A 4 15.10 9.70 -18.93
C PRO A 4 13.88 9.90 -18.04
N ASN A 5 12.77 10.40 -18.59
CA ASN A 5 11.49 10.57 -17.91
C ASN A 5 10.54 9.36 -18.04
N ASN A 6 10.96 8.23 -18.59
CA ASN A 6 10.10 7.05 -18.77
C ASN A 6 10.30 6.00 -17.67
N GLN A 7 10.50 6.44 -16.44
CA GLN A 7 10.46 5.54 -15.29
C GLN A 7 9.01 5.25 -14.91
N THR A 8 8.77 4.02 -14.50
CA THR A 8 7.46 3.57 -14.02
C THR A 8 7.45 3.51 -12.51
N THR A 9 6.39 4.00 -11.88
CA THR A 9 6.10 3.72 -10.48
C THR A 9 5.29 2.43 -10.39
N TYR A 10 5.78 1.45 -9.66
CA TYR A 10 5.03 0.22 -9.37
C TYR A 10 4.31 0.37 -8.03
N LEU A 11 2.99 0.42 -8.08
CA LEU A 11 2.15 0.33 -6.88
C LEU A 11 1.86 -1.14 -6.61
N VAL A 12 2.50 -1.69 -5.59
CA VAL A 12 2.35 -3.09 -5.16
C VAL A 12 1.42 -3.14 -3.95
N VAL A 13 0.29 -3.83 -4.07
CA VAL A 13 -0.77 -3.79 -3.05
C VAL A 13 -0.93 -5.12 -2.36
N ASP A 14 -0.71 -5.10 -1.03
CA ASP A 14 -1.07 -6.13 -0.08
C ASP A 14 -2.47 -5.85 0.48
N GLY A 15 -3.49 -6.21 -0.30
CA GLY A 15 -4.88 -5.89 0.04
C GLY A 15 -5.36 -6.57 1.32
N GLU A 16 -4.86 -7.77 1.62
CA GLU A 16 -5.22 -8.51 2.83
C GLU A 16 -4.69 -7.81 4.09
N ASN A 17 -3.45 -7.33 4.05
CA ASN A 17 -2.85 -6.59 5.17
C ASN A 17 -3.58 -5.27 5.41
N ILE A 18 -3.89 -4.51 4.37
CA ILE A 18 -4.66 -3.26 4.48
C ILE A 18 -6.04 -3.52 5.07
N ASP A 19 -6.78 -4.52 4.56
CA ASP A 19 -8.14 -4.85 5.05
C ASP A 19 -8.09 -5.38 6.50
N ALA A 20 -7.09 -6.17 6.84
CA ALA A 20 -6.89 -6.70 8.19
C ALA A 20 -6.58 -5.57 9.19
N THR A 21 -5.69 -4.64 8.85
CA THR A 21 -5.38 -3.50 9.72
C THR A 21 -6.59 -2.58 9.87
N LEU A 22 -7.31 -2.31 8.78
CA LEU A 22 -8.56 -1.55 8.83
C LEU A 22 -9.58 -2.20 9.77
N GLY A 23 -9.81 -3.51 9.63
CA GLY A 23 -10.79 -4.23 10.44
C GLY A 23 -10.38 -4.40 11.89
N LEU A 24 -9.16 -4.88 12.15
CA LEU A 24 -8.72 -5.25 13.50
C LEU A 24 -8.24 -4.06 14.33
N SER A 25 -7.56 -3.11 13.68
CA SER A 25 -6.88 -2.02 14.40
C SER A 25 -7.63 -0.71 14.37
N VAL A 26 -8.30 -0.39 13.26
CA VAL A 26 -9.02 0.88 13.09
C VAL A 26 -10.47 0.76 13.55
N LEU A 27 -11.19 -0.26 13.08
CA LEU A 27 -12.64 -0.40 13.30
C LEU A 27 -13.02 -1.35 14.44
N ASP A 28 -12.13 -2.25 14.86
CA ASP A 28 -12.39 -3.36 15.80
C ASP A 28 -13.60 -4.22 15.38
N ARG A 29 -13.80 -4.36 14.09
CA ARG A 29 -14.83 -5.19 13.44
C ARG A 29 -14.55 -5.33 11.95
N ARG A 30 -15.29 -6.23 11.29
CA ARG A 30 -15.22 -6.35 9.83
C ARG A 30 -15.64 -5.04 9.16
N PRO A 31 -14.87 -4.50 8.20
CA PRO A 31 -15.24 -3.29 7.46
C PRO A 31 -16.49 -3.51 6.60
N ASN A 32 -17.37 -2.52 6.56
CA ASN A 32 -18.41 -2.44 5.54
C ASN A 32 -17.80 -2.06 4.19
N PRO A 33 -18.50 -2.33 3.07
CA PRO A 33 -17.98 -1.98 1.74
C PRO A 33 -17.60 -0.51 1.57
N GLU A 34 -18.41 0.41 2.12
CA GLU A 34 -18.19 1.86 2.05
C GLU A 34 -17.01 2.36 2.91
N GLU A 35 -16.55 1.55 3.85
CA GLU A 35 -15.41 1.85 4.73
C GLU A 35 -14.08 1.38 4.14
N ARG A 36 -14.11 0.64 3.04
CA ARG A 36 -12.91 0.16 2.37
C ARG A 36 -12.28 1.22 1.48
N PRO A 37 -10.95 1.09 1.22
CA PRO A 37 -10.28 2.06 0.36
C PRO A 37 -10.89 2.13 -1.05
N ARG A 38 -10.98 3.31 -1.57
CA ARG A 38 -11.20 3.59 -2.98
C ARG A 38 -9.90 3.39 -3.73
N TRP A 39 -9.73 2.21 -4.30
CA TRP A 39 -8.49 1.81 -4.97
C TRP A 39 -8.18 2.64 -6.22
N ASP A 40 -9.19 3.20 -6.86
CA ASP A 40 -9.03 4.19 -7.92
C ASP A 40 -8.27 5.44 -7.43
N ARG A 41 -8.58 5.95 -6.24
CA ARG A 41 -7.87 7.08 -5.63
C ARG A 41 -6.44 6.73 -5.21
N VAL A 42 -6.23 5.49 -4.76
CA VAL A 42 -4.90 4.98 -4.41
C VAL A 42 -3.99 4.94 -5.63
N LEU A 43 -4.48 4.42 -6.76
CA LEU A 43 -3.72 4.39 -8.02
C LEU A 43 -3.47 5.80 -8.56
N GLU A 44 -4.47 6.68 -8.53
CA GLU A 44 -4.32 8.06 -8.96
C GLU A 44 -3.29 8.83 -8.12
N SER A 45 -3.27 8.62 -6.81
CA SER A 45 -2.24 9.18 -5.92
C SER A 45 -0.83 8.69 -6.29
N ALA A 46 -0.70 7.43 -6.69
CA ALA A 46 0.57 6.88 -7.17
C ALA A 46 1.02 7.50 -8.50
N HIS A 47 0.09 7.78 -9.43
CA HIS A 47 0.40 8.51 -10.66
C HIS A 47 0.96 9.91 -10.41
N GLY A 48 0.43 10.63 -9.43
CA GLY A 48 0.84 12.00 -9.13
C GLY A 48 2.12 12.11 -8.31
N ARG A 49 2.50 11.05 -7.59
CA ARG A 49 3.51 11.15 -6.53
C ARG A 49 4.87 11.64 -7.00
N TRP A 50 5.40 11.07 -8.07
CA TRP A 50 6.73 11.40 -8.61
C TRP A 50 6.69 11.87 -10.06
N GLY A 51 5.53 12.27 -10.54
CA GLY A 51 5.33 12.69 -11.92
C GLY A 51 5.52 11.56 -12.93
N GLN A 52 5.42 10.31 -12.50
CA GLN A 52 5.57 9.11 -13.31
C GLN A 52 4.22 8.42 -13.52
N LYS A 53 4.15 7.64 -14.60
CA LYS A 53 3.02 6.72 -14.78
C LYS A 53 3.13 5.60 -13.76
N ALA A 54 2.05 5.34 -13.02
CA ALA A 54 1.99 4.20 -12.12
C ALA A 54 1.37 2.97 -12.80
N LYS A 55 1.85 1.80 -12.39
CA LYS A 55 1.28 0.49 -12.71
C LYS A 55 0.84 -0.17 -11.41
N GLY A 56 -0.46 -0.36 -11.23
CA GLY A 56 -1.04 -1.01 -10.05
C GLY A 56 -0.98 -2.53 -10.19
N LEU A 57 -0.39 -3.19 -9.19
CA LEU A 57 -0.31 -4.64 -9.06
C LEU A 57 -1.02 -5.04 -7.77
N PHE A 58 -2.17 -5.69 -7.90
CA PHE A 58 -2.99 -6.08 -6.75
C PHE A 58 -2.94 -7.59 -6.53
N PHE A 59 -2.40 -8.01 -5.41
CA PHE A 59 -2.19 -9.41 -5.09
C PHE A 59 -3.35 -9.97 -4.27
N LEU A 60 -3.82 -11.15 -4.64
CA LEU A 60 -4.89 -11.88 -3.96
C LEU A 60 -4.48 -13.31 -3.67
N ASN A 61 -4.91 -13.83 -2.52
CA ASN A 61 -4.77 -15.24 -2.20
C ASN A 61 -5.87 -16.04 -2.90
N GLY A 62 -5.50 -16.83 -3.89
CA GLY A 62 -6.38 -17.73 -4.64
C GLY A 62 -6.27 -19.20 -4.24
N SER A 63 -5.61 -19.52 -3.10
CA SER A 63 -5.35 -20.90 -2.69
C SER A 63 -6.62 -21.71 -2.43
N SER A 64 -7.74 -21.07 -2.09
CA SER A 64 -9.03 -21.73 -1.94
C SER A 64 -9.68 -22.17 -3.26
N GLY A 65 -9.15 -21.70 -4.40
CA GLY A 65 -9.75 -21.87 -5.72
C GLY A 65 -10.91 -20.91 -6.01
N PHE A 66 -11.27 -20.06 -5.07
CA PHE A 66 -12.36 -19.09 -5.22
C PHE A 66 -11.78 -17.66 -5.11
N LEU A 67 -12.22 -16.78 -6.04
CA LEU A 67 -11.88 -15.38 -6.05
C LEU A 67 -13.14 -14.53 -5.92
N PRO A 68 -13.07 -13.37 -5.26
CA PRO A 68 -14.20 -12.42 -5.21
C PRO A 68 -14.32 -11.72 -6.57
N MET A 69 -14.97 -12.37 -7.54
CA MET A 69 -14.96 -11.95 -8.94
C MET A 69 -15.51 -10.53 -9.17
N GLY A 70 -16.50 -10.09 -8.39
CA GLY A 70 -16.97 -8.70 -8.46
C GLY A 70 -15.88 -7.68 -8.09
N PHE A 71 -15.06 -8.01 -7.09
CA PHE A 71 -13.93 -7.19 -6.71
C PHE A 71 -12.80 -7.23 -7.75
N VAL A 72 -12.50 -8.42 -8.28
CA VAL A 72 -11.53 -8.59 -9.39
C VAL A 72 -11.93 -7.75 -10.59
N GLN A 73 -13.19 -7.79 -11.00
CA GLN A 73 -13.72 -7.00 -12.11
C GLN A 73 -13.60 -5.49 -11.83
N ALA A 74 -13.90 -5.05 -10.60
CA ALA A 74 -13.78 -3.66 -10.20
C ALA A 74 -12.31 -3.20 -10.26
N LEU A 75 -11.37 -3.98 -9.74
CA LEU A 75 -9.93 -3.67 -9.82
C LEU A 75 -9.44 -3.60 -11.26
N THR A 76 -9.86 -4.53 -12.12
CA THR A 76 -9.51 -4.54 -13.55
C THR A 76 -10.05 -3.29 -14.25
N ALA A 77 -11.27 -2.87 -13.93
CA ALA A 77 -11.87 -1.65 -14.46
C ALA A 77 -11.17 -0.36 -14.00
N MET A 78 -10.43 -0.43 -12.89
CA MET A 78 -9.59 0.65 -12.36
C MET A 78 -8.12 0.57 -12.88
N ASP A 79 -7.83 -0.24 -13.89
CA ASP A 79 -6.51 -0.45 -14.47
C ASP A 79 -5.47 -1.15 -13.55
N TYR A 80 -5.92 -1.89 -12.54
CA TYR A 80 -5.03 -2.79 -11.81
C TYR A 80 -4.77 -4.08 -12.58
N SER A 81 -3.52 -4.55 -12.56
CA SER A 81 -3.19 -5.95 -12.85
C SER A 81 -3.48 -6.77 -11.60
N VAL A 82 -4.51 -7.60 -11.65
CA VAL A 82 -4.88 -8.48 -10.53
C VAL A 82 -4.09 -9.77 -10.63
N ILE A 83 -3.39 -10.12 -9.54
CA ILE A 83 -2.46 -11.25 -9.49
C ILE A 83 -2.95 -12.22 -8.41
N PRO A 84 -3.76 -13.23 -8.76
CA PRO A 84 -4.16 -14.27 -7.84
C PRO A 84 -3.04 -15.31 -7.73
N LEU A 85 -2.60 -15.57 -6.50
CA LEU A 85 -1.56 -16.56 -6.20
C LEU A 85 -2.13 -17.73 -5.40
N SER A 86 -1.60 -18.92 -5.60
CA SER A 86 -1.93 -20.10 -4.83
C SER A 86 -0.68 -20.82 -4.35
N GLY A 87 -0.79 -21.50 -3.23
CA GLY A 87 0.29 -22.28 -2.65
C GLY A 87 -0.18 -23.12 -1.46
N PRO A 88 0.73 -23.82 -0.77
CA PRO A 88 0.44 -24.59 0.42
C PRO A 88 -0.23 -23.73 1.52
N ALA A 89 -1.07 -24.34 2.35
CA ALA A 89 -1.84 -23.64 3.37
C ALA A 89 -0.98 -22.88 4.39
N GLU A 90 0.21 -23.38 4.66
CA GLU A 90 1.19 -22.79 5.57
C GLU A 90 2.00 -21.63 4.94
N MET A 91 1.89 -21.43 3.65
CA MET A 91 2.63 -20.37 2.94
C MET A 91 1.79 -19.08 2.85
N LYS A 92 2.39 -17.98 3.24
CA LYS A 92 1.85 -16.63 2.99
C LYS A 92 2.10 -16.23 1.53
N VAL A 93 1.29 -16.77 0.62
CA VAL A 93 1.53 -16.64 -0.84
C VAL A 93 1.55 -15.21 -1.33
N VAL A 94 0.74 -14.34 -0.75
CA VAL A 94 0.70 -12.91 -1.11
C VAL A 94 1.99 -12.23 -0.70
N ASP A 95 2.47 -12.43 0.54
CA ASP A 95 3.73 -11.85 1.01
C ASP A 95 4.91 -12.29 0.12
N VAL A 96 4.99 -13.59 -0.17
CA VAL A 96 6.03 -14.15 -1.05
C VAL A 96 5.94 -13.55 -2.46
N GLY A 97 4.74 -13.39 -2.99
CA GLY A 97 4.51 -12.78 -4.30
C GLY A 97 4.97 -11.32 -4.36
N LEU A 98 4.64 -10.55 -3.32
CA LEU A 98 5.08 -9.15 -3.17
C LEU A 98 6.60 -9.05 -3.06
N GLN A 99 7.23 -9.86 -2.20
CA GLN A 99 8.69 -9.90 -2.05
C GLN A 99 9.38 -10.21 -3.38
N ARG A 100 8.97 -11.28 -4.09
CA ARG A 100 9.52 -11.65 -5.39
C ARG A 100 9.33 -10.55 -6.45
N THR A 101 8.21 -9.86 -6.41
CA THR A 101 7.94 -8.75 -7.34
C THR A 101 8.86 -7.57 -7.08
N MET A 102 9.07 -7.20 -5.82
CA MET A 102 9.98 -6.12 -5.45
C MET A 102 11.43 -6.49 -5.77
N ASP A 103 11.84 -7.73 -5.53
CA ASP A 103 13.16 -8.24 -5.91
C ASP A 103 13.35 -8.16 -7.44
N ALA A 104 12.35 -8.58 -8.22
CA ALA A 104 12.40 -8.49 -9.68
C ALA A 104 12.48 -7.04 -10.18
N ILE A 105 11.79 -6.09 -9.54
CA ILE A 105 11.91 -4.66 -9.88
C ILE A 105 13.32 -4.15 -9.56
N ALA A 106 13.91 -4.59 -8.46
CA ALA A 106 15.30 -4.27 -8.11
C ALA A 106 16.28 -4.81 -9.18
N ASP A 107 16.09 -6.06 -9.60
CA ASP A 107 16.91 -6.73 -10.62
C ASP A 107 16.78 -6.07 -12.01
N LEU A 108 15.61 -5.52 -12.35
CA LEU A 108 15.41 -4.76 -13.59
C LEU A 108 16.27 -3.48 -13.65
N GLY A 109 16.79 -3.02 -12.52
CA GLY A 109 17.61 -1.81 -12.45
C GLY A 109 16.84 -0.51 -12.76
N LYS A 110 15.51 -0.50 -12.85
CA LYS A 110 14.67 0.66 -13.17
C LYS A 110 13.26 0.55 -12.55
N GLY A 111 12.61 1.70 -12.36
CA GLY A 111 11.28 1.84 -11.73
C GLY A 111 11.37 2.16 -10.25
N ASP A 112 10.42 2.87 -9.74
CA ASP A 112 10.26 3.21 -8.32
C ASP A 112 9.11 2.40 -7.73
N VAL A 113 9.02 2.26 -6.42
CA VAL A 113 8.04 1.36 -5.79
C VAL A 113 7.24 2.10 -4.73
N ILE A 114 5.93 1.93 -4.77
CA ILE A 114 5.01 2.26 -3.68
C ILE A 114 4.40 0.94 -3.19
N LEU A 115 4.65 0.61 -1.93
CA LEU A 115 4.10 -0.57 -1.28
C LEU A 115 2.90 -0.17 -0.41
N ALA A 116 1.73 -0.76 -0.64
CA ALA A 116 0.58 -0.62 0.25
C ALA A 116 0.53 -1.80 1.23
N SER A 117 1.15 -1.65 2.39
CA SER A 117 1.19 -2.64 3.48
C SER A 117 1.74 -2.00 4.75
N HIS A 118 1.53 -2.67 5.91
CA HIS A 118 2.08 -2.28 7.22
C HIS A 118 3.23 -3.21 7.66
N ASP A 119 3.47 -4.29 6.91
CA ASP A 119 4.29 -5.41 7.36
C ASP A 119 5.80 -5.13 7.25
N ALA A 120 6.51 -5.34 8.35
CA ALA A 120 7.96 -5.25 8.42
C ALA A 120 8.69 -6.32 7.60
N ASP A 121 8.02 -7.40 7.22
CA ASP A 121 8.61 -8.50 6.43
C ASP A 121 9.12 -8.03 5.06
N PHE A 122 8.68 -6.86 4.59
CA PHE A 122 9.15 -6.24 3.35
C PHE A 122 10.40 -5.35 3.52
N ARG A 123 10.90 -5.17 4.73
CA ARG A 123 12.08 -4.34 4.99
C ARG A 123 13.28 -4.68 4.10
N PRO A 124 13.67 -5.96 3.90
CA PRO A 124 14.82 -6.29 3.06
C PRO A 124 14.70 -5.79 1.62
N GLN A 125 13.53 -5.91 1.02
CA GLN A 125 13.25 -5.45 -0.35
C GLN A 125 13.29 -3.92 -0.44
N ILE A 126 12.71 -3.24 0.54
CA ILE A 126 12.73 -1.77 0.62
C ILE A 126 14.17 -1.28 0.73
N GLU A 127 14.98 -1.87 1.62
CA GLU A 127 16.40 -1.52 1.80
C GLU A 127 17.19 -1.70 0.50
N THR A 128 16.98 -2.82 -0.21
CA THR A 128 17.64 -3.09 -1.49
C THR A 128 17.33 -2.01 -2.52
N LEU A 129 16.07 -1.61 -2.65
CA LEU A 129 15.66 -0.56 -3.58
C LEU A 129 16.22 0.81 -3.21
N LEU A 130 16.20 1.17 -1.92
CA LEU A 130 16.80 2.42 -1.42
C LEU A 130 18.31 2.46 -1.66
N ASP A 131 19.04 1.34 -1.45
CA ASP A 131 20.47 1.24 -1.71
C ASP A 131 20.82 1.40 -3.19
N GLN A 132 19.89 1.06 -4.08
CA GLN A 132 20.02 1.32 -5.52
C GLN A 132 19.65 2.75 -5.93
N GLY A 133 19.34 3.62 -4.97
CA GLY A 133 18.93 5.00 -5.23
C GLY A 133 17.53 5.16 -5.81
N ARG A 134 16.66 4.12 -5.65
CA ARG A 134 15.27 4.18 -6.09
C ARG A 134 14.42 4.95 -5.09
N ARG A 135 13.36 5.58 -5.58
CA ARG A 135 12.34 6.15 -4.70
C ARG A 135 11.42 5.03 -4.23
N VAL A 136 11.24 4.96 -2.92
CA VAL A 136 10.36 3.98 -2.30
C VAL A 136 9.43 4.70 -1.34
N ALA A 137 8.14 4.37 -1.40
CA ALA A 137 7.14 4.83 -0.45
C ALA A 137 6.32 3.66 0.09
N VAL A 138 5.77 3.83 1.28
CA VAL A 138 4.79 2.92 1.88
C VAL A 138 3.49 3.67 2.08
N MET A 139 2.38 3.14 1.55
CA MET A 139 1.02 3.60 1.82
C MET A 139 0.39 2.75 2.91
N CYS A 140 -0.01 3.38 4.00
CA CYS A 140 -0.48 2.69 5.21
C CYS A 140 -1.37 3.59 6.08
N PHE A 141 -1.84 3.07 7.20
CA PHE A 141 -2.27 3.88 8.35
C PHE A 141 -1.02 4.11 9.21
N LYS A 142 -0.53 5.34 9.27
CA LYS A 142 0.79 5.67 9.84
C LYS A 142 1.01 5.14 11.26
N GLU A 143 -0.01 5.22 12.11
CA GLU A 143 0.06 4.78 13.51
C GLU A 143 0.23 3.27 13.68
N PHE A 144 -0.10 2.48 12.64
CA PHE A 144 0.01 1.01 12.66
C PHE A 144 1.21 0.48 11.86
N LEU A 145 1.99 1.37 11.28
CA LEU A 145 3.21 0.99 10.57
C LEU A 145 4.26 0.48 11.57
N SER A 146 4.93 -0.60 11.21
CA SER A 146 6.05 -1.13 12.01
C SER A 146 7.13 -0.09 12.23
N SER A 147 7.65 0.00 13.47
CA SER A 147 8.78 0.87 13.81
C SER A 147 10.02 0.59 12.96
N GLN A 148 10.22 -0.67 12.55
CA GLN A 148 11.32 -1.06 11.68
C GLN A 148 11.25 -0.40 10.29
N LEU A 149 10.04 -0.11 9.80
CA LEU A 149 9.87 0.63 8.54
C LEU A 149 9.99 2.13 8.76
N HIS A 150 9.54 2.67 9.91
CA HIS A 150 9.78 4.07 10.27
C HIS A 150 11.27 4.45 10.32
N GLU A 151 12.13 3.55 10.79
CA GLU A 151 13.58 3.76 10.79
C GLU A 151 14.16 4.04 9.39
N LEU A 152 13.51 3.53 8.34
CA LEU A 152 13.97 3.72 6.96
C LEU A 152 13.65 5.11 6.39
N GLU A 153 12.87 5.95 7.08
CA GLU A 153 12.65 7.34 6.68
C GLU A 153 13.97 8.12 6.64
N GLU A 154 14.91 7.83 7.56
CA GLU A 154 16.25 8.42 7.55
C GLU A 154 17.07 8.05 6.30
N ARG A 155 16.70 6.96 5.63
CA ARG A 155 17.32 6.48 4.38
C ARG A 155 16.54 6.90 3.13
N GLY A 156 15.47 7.68 3.28
CA GLY A 156 14.68 8.21 2.20
C GLY A 156 13.37 7.47 1.91
N LEU A 157 12.93 6.53 2.76
CA LEU A 157 11.60 5.95 2.66
C LEU A 157 10.54 7.02 2.90
N GLU A 158 9.58 7.16 1.99
CA GLU A 158 8.43 8.03 2.18
C GLU A 158 7.27 7.25 2.81
N ILE A 159 6.61 7.83 3.80
CA ILE A 159 5.42 7.25 4.43
C ILE A 159 4.21 8.09 4.06
N ILE A 160 3.20 7.45 3.48
CA ILE A 160 2.00 8.09 2.93
C ILE A 160 0.79 7.51 3.67
N ASP A 161 -0.01 8.38 4.27
CA ASP A 161 -1.24 7.96 4.94
C ASP A 161 -2.38 7.77 3.94
N LEU A 162 -3.04 6.61 4.00
CA LEU A 162 -4.13 6.26 3.10
C LEU A 162 -5.35 7.17 3.23
N GLU A 163 -5.64 7.68 4.42
CA GLU A 163 -6.77 8.56 4.65
C GLU A 163 -6.39 10.03 4.46
N TYR A 164 -5.33 10.49 5.12
CA TYR A 164 -4.99 11.92 5.18
C TYR A 164 -4.23 12.43 3.96
N ASP A 165 -3.35 11.62 3.39
CA ASP A 165 -2.54 12.02 2.25
C ASP A 165 -3.18 11.59 0.92
N VAL A 166 -3.76 10.37 0.87
CA VAL A 166 -4.35 9.80 -0.35
C VAL A 166 -5.83 10.14 -0.50
N HIS A 167 -6.53 10.40 0.62
CA HIS A 167 -7.98 10.55 0.66
C HIS A 167 -8.72 9.33 0.10
N ALA A 168 -8.24 8.14 0.43
CA ALA A 168 -8.73 6.88 -0.13
C ALA A 168 -10.11 6.48 0.39
N PHE A 169 -10.68 7.15 1.38
CA PHE A 169 -11.92 6.74 2.03
C PHE A 169 -13.07 7.70 1.75
N GLN A 170 -14.28 7.15 1.64
CA GLN A 170 -15.51 7.93 1.47
C GLN A 170 -16.10 8.41 2.81
N VAL A 171 -15.76 7.70 3.89
CA VAL A 171 -16.18 7.99 5.25
C VAL A 171 -14.96 8.31 6.11
N ARG A 172 -15.18 9.14 7.14
CA ARG A 172 -14.12 9.39 8.13
C ARG A 172 -13.97 8.15 9.02
N LEU A 173 -12.73 7.69 9.18
CA LEU A 173 -12.43 6.54 10.03
C LEU A 173 -12.24 6.96 11.49
N PRO A 174 -12.58 6.11 12.47
CA PRO A 174 -12.44 6.40 13.89
C PRO A 174 -10.98 6.20 14.34
N ARG A 175 -10.09 7.06 13.85
CA ARG A 175 -8.67 7.01 14.16
C ARG A 175 -8.30 7.98 15.25
N LEU A 176 -7.34 7.60 16.09
CA LEU A 176 -6.77 8.46 17.12
C LEU A 176 -5.65 9.31 16.52
N HIS A 177 -5.67 10.60 16.84
CA HIS A 177 -4.62 11.54 16.47
C HIS A 177 -3.98 12.13 17.70
N ILE A 178 -2.68 12.37 17.62
CA ILE A 178 -2.01 13.29 18.52
C ILE A 178 -2.33 14.70 18.02
N ILE A 179 -3.01 15.48 18.85
CA ILE A 179 -3.39 16.87 18.56
C ILE A 179 -2.34 17.77 19.21
N ASP A 180 -1.78 18.69 18.42
CA ASP A 180 -0.92 19.72 19.00
C ASP A 180 -1.76 20.58 19.97
N ILE A 181 -1.19 20.92 21.12
CA ILE A 181 -1.93 21.68 22.15
C ILE A 181 -2.39 23.06 21.64
N ASP A 182 -1.64 23.63 20.72
CA ASP A 182 -1.98 24.93 20.13
C ASP A 182 -3.16 24.82 19.14
N ASP A 183 -3.42 23.62 18.59
CA ASP A 183 -4.53 23.32 17.69
C ASP A 183 -5.72 22.66 18.41
N PHE A 184 -5.59 22.41 19.71
CA PHE A 184 -6.63 21.72 20.47
C PHE A 184 -7.85 22.61 20.72
N ASP A 185 -8.98 22.25 20.12
CA ASP A 185 -10.29 22.82 20.38
C ASP A 185 -11.16 21.86 21.22
N PRO A 186 -11.38 22.14 22.52
CA PRO A 186 -12.19 21.27 23.37
C PRO A 186 -13.65 21.17 22.92
N MET A 187 -14.17 22.16 22.20
CA MET A 187 -15.55 22.12 21.71
C MET A 187 -15.79 21.04 20.66
N SER A 188 -14.75 20.60 19.97
CA SER A 188 -14.85 19.49 19.01
C SER A 188 -15.06 18.11 19.65
N PHE A 189 -14.95 18.02 21.01
CA PHE A 189 -15.11 16.79 21.79
C PHE A 189 -16.33 16.80 22.71
N LEU A 190 -17.04 17.93 22.86
CA LEU A 190 -18.23 18.08 23.68
C LEU A 190 -19.51 18.10 22.86
#